data_8e00f5e4ae3cca6fddfa5395ff68e97f
#
_entry.id   8e00f5e4ae3cca6fddfa5395ff68e97f
#
_cell.length_a   1.000
_cell.length_b   1.000
_cell.length_c   1.000
_cell.angle_alpha   90.00
_cell.angle_beta   90.00
_cell.angle_gamma   90.00
#
_symmetry.space_group_name_H-M   'P 1'
#
loop_
_entity.id
_entity.type
_entity.pdbx_description
1 polymer ?
#
loop_
_entity_poly.entity_id
_entity_poly.type
_entity_poly.pdbx_seq_one_letter_code
_entity_poly.pdbx_strand_id
1 'polypeptide(L)'
;GWWMHRRSRGEATGDAGRIAAYALATTGFAALFLDVVAATTLHGFVSAPAGLGTGLLVSVAGLALADRWRARPLALGVVLSSAVCAPLITQLPDALLVGFLVLLQVAAAPVQVRRGWPSLALAAGVPVVLAALVATAWGSAFHDPVLVVAVSLAVLVGVVIAAITAGARPEADRTAIGLLVAAPTPAFLAGPLLLEAPAAGLLGAGTTALLLAIWAVARFVPAFRGWLSHRFTTAVGAMAAIAAGQTTVTAVDSTSWATALLCEALVLGVGAFLLRSTGVLLGASCYAAFGFLLALAGEAPLTALLWHGDAPGVPGLLCGLLLVAAAVLLPAAAVRVGEVPTSPLLWSATGLVLLHGAASATMAACLLVADTRDGFLTAHILITLSWVVAAIALLLRGVRHKHLRVAGLVLIAASLAKLLLFDLATLDGVARVVAFLCAGLILLAAGSRYARLLKA
;
A
#
# COMPACT_ATOMS: atom_id res chain seq x y z
N GLY A 1 12.59 -33.37 32.97
CA GLY A 1 12.10 -33.39 31.59
C GLY A 1 12.83 -34.44 30.73
N TRP A 2 14.16 -34.37 30.61
CA TRP A 2 14.96 -35.24 29.75
C TRP A 2 14.87 -36.75 30.14
N TRP A 3 14.97 -37.09 31.45
CA TRP A 3 14.86 -38.45 31.96
C TRP A 3 13.46 -39.04 31.71
N MET A 4 12.41 -38.30 31.93
CA MET A 4 11.04 -38.72 31.64
C MET A 4 10.79 -38.92 30.15
N HIS A 5 11.33 -38.04 29.30
CA HIS A 5 11.22 -38.19 27.83
C HIS A 5 11.92 -39.44 27.32
N ARG A 6 13.05 -39.82 27.94
CA ARG A 6 13.82 -41.04 27.59
C ARG A 6 13.07 -42.31 28.02
N ARG A 7 12.43 -42.25 29.18
CA ARG A 7 11.67 -43.40 29.73
C ARG A 7 10.35 -43.64 28.96
N SER A 8 9.65 -42.59 28.52
CA SER A 8 8.38 -42.71 27.78
C SER A 8 8.54 -43.29 26.35
N ARG A 9 9.78 -43.45 25.84
CA ARG A 9 10.02 -44.08 24.54
C ARG A 9 9.91 -45.64 24.63
N GLY A 10 9.88 -46.21 25.82
CA GLY A 10 9.87 -47.66 26.02
C GLY A 10 8.58 -48.25 26.58
N GLU A 11 7.57 -47.43 26.95
CA GLU A 11 6.40 -47.91 27.64
C GLU A 11 5.09 -47.59 26.88
N ALA A 12 4.07 -48.46 26.97
CA ALA A 12 2.77 -48.34 26.35
C ALA A 12 1.93 -47.13 26.85
N THR A 13 2.38 -46.42 27.87
CA THR A 13 1.76 -45.15 28.44
C THR A 13 2.32 -43.88 27.80
N GLY A 14 2.87 -43.96 26.59
CA GLY A 14 3.71 -42.97 25.96
C GLY A 14 3.21 -41.53 25.82
N ASP A 15 1.90 -41.26 25.69
CA ASP A 15 1.41 -39.90 25.43
C ASP A 15 1.36 -39.04 26.71
N ALA A 16 0.86 -39.56 27.83
CA ALA A 16 0.84 -38.83 29.10
C ALA A 16 2.25 -38.51 29.62
N GLY A 17 3.18 -39.46 29.51
CA GLY A 17 4.59 -39.27 29.89
C GLY A 17 5.30 -38.22 29.02
N ARG A 18 5.02 -38.15 27.73
CA ARG A 18 5.55 -37.12 26.82
C ARG A 18 5.01 -35.73 27.14
N ILE A 19 3.71 -35.59 27.36
CA ILE A 19 3.07 -34.34 27.75
C ILE A 19 3.68 -33.82 29.05
N ALA A 20 3.84 -34.68 30.06
CA ALA A 20 4.45 -34.32 31.35
C ALA A 20 5.92 -33.87 31.16
N ALA A 21 6.70 -34.56 30.30
CA ALA A 21 8.08 -34.18 30.00
C ALA A 21 8.16 -32.81 29.32
N TYR A 22 7.23 -32.51 28.41
CA TYR A 22 7.17 -31.20 27.73
C TYR A 22 6.76 -30.08 28.71
N ALA A 23 5.76 -30.33 29.57
CA ALA A 23 5.34 -29.39 30.58
C ALA A 23 6.49 -29.04 31.56
N LEU A 24 7.17 -30.06 32.10
CA LEU A 24 8.32 -29.87 32.98
C LEU A 24 9.47 -29.14 32.31
N ALA A 25 9.78 -29.45 31.04
CA ALA A 25 10.82 -28.73 30.32
C ALA A 25 10.44 -27.28 30.08
N THR A 26 9.21 -26.99 29.67
CA THR A 26 8.71 -25.63 29.47
C THR A 26 8.74 -24.81 30.76
N THR A 27 8.28 -25.38 31.87
CA THR A 27 8.36 -24.75 33.19
C THR A 27 9.81 -24.49 33.61
N GLY A 28 10.71 -25.45 33.33
CA GLY A 28 12.13 -25.27 33.63
C GLY A 28 12.78 -24.13 32.84
N PHE A 29 12.46 -23.98 31.54
CA PHE A 29 12.93 -22.85 30.75
C PHE A 29 12.30 -21.53 31.20
N ALA A 30 11.01 -21.49 31.56
CA ALA A 30 10.35 -20.33 32.12
C ALA A 30 11.03 -19.88 33.46
N ALA A 31 11.38 -20.85 34.34
CA ALA A 31 12.13 -20.57 35.56
C ALA A 31 13.51 -19.96 35.25
N LEU A 32 14.26 -20.52 34.30
CA LEU A 32 15.55 -19.95 33.89
C LEU A 32 15.42 -18.49 33.39
N PHE A 33 14.34 -18.16 32.65
CA PHE A 33 14.11 -16.79 32.25
C PHE A 33 13.80 -15.88 33.45
N LEU A 34 13.03 -16.36 34.41
CA LEU A 34 12.77 -15.60 35.65
C LEU A 34 14.05 -15.40 36.47
N ASP A 35 14.94 -16.40 36.52
CA ASP A 35 16.24 -16.25 37.17
C ASP A 35 17.10 -15.17 36.46
N VAL A 36 17.11 -15.14 35.11
CA VAL A 36 17.79 -14.07 34.36
C VAL A 36 17.18 -12.71 34.65
N VAL A 37 15.84 -12.60 34.68
CA VAL A 37 15.15 -11.37 35.07
C VAL A 37 15.55 -10.95 36.49
N ALA A 38 15.52 -11.87 37.45
CA ALA A 38 15.88 -11.57 38.84
C ALA A 38 17.34 -11.10 38.97
N ALA A 39 18.28 -11.80 38.28
CA ALA A 39 19.70 -11.45 38.30
C ALA A 39 19.96 -10.06 37.68
N THR A 40 19.17 -9.63 36.68
CA THR A 40 19.33 -8.35 35.99
C THR A 40 18.59 -7.21 36.72
N THR A 41 17.31 -7.40 37.05
CA THR A 41 16.44 -6.30 37.51
C THR A 41 16.35 -6.21 39.02
N LEU A 42 16.34 -7.34 39.76
CA LEU A 42 16.22 -7.33 41.21
C LEU A 42 17.56 -7.20 41.92
N HIS A 43 18.59 -7.92 41.43
CA HIS A 43 19.88 -7.97 42.11
C HIS A 43 20.97 -7.11 41.43
N GLY A 44 20.75 -6.70 40.16
CA GLY A 44 21.73 -5.87 39.45
C GLY A 44 23.08 -6.59 39.16
N PHE A 45 23.12 -7.92 39.26
CA PHE A 45 24.36 -8.69 39.06
C PHE A 45 24.84 -8.65 37.62
N VAL A 46 23.91 -8.46 36.67
CA VAL A 46 24.16 -8.50 35.25
C VAL A 46 23.53 -7.28 34.58
N SER A 47 24.23 -6.66 33.62
CA SER A 47 23.67 -5.56 32.85
C SER A 47 22.55 -6.05 31.91
N ALA A 48 21.61 -5.18 31.56
CA ALA A 48 20.47 -5.53 30.70
C ALA A 48 20.90 -6.18 29.36
N PRO A 49 21.90 -5.69 28.62
CA PRO A 49 22.36 -6.36 27.39
C PRO A 49 22.91 -7.77 27.63
N ALA A 50 23.67 -7.97 28.75
CA ALA A 50 24.21 -9.28 29.07
C ALA A 50 23.11 -10.25 29.56
N GLY A 51 22.10 -9.76 30.29
CA GLY A 51 20.90 -10.52 30.65
C GLY A 51 20.10 -10.97 29.44
N LEU A 52 19.86 -10.07 28.48
CA LEU A 52 19.22 -10.43 27.20
C LEU A 52 20.05 -11.44 26.41
N GLY A 53 21.38 -11.28 26.35
CA GLY A 53 22.29 -12.26 25.74
C GLY A 53 22.17 -13.66 26.37
N THR A 54 22.13 -13.73 27.72
CA THR A 54 21.92 -14.97 28.45
C THR A 54 20.53 -15.56 28.16
N GLY A 55 19.48 -14.74 28.14
CA GLY A 55 18.13 -15.16 27.74
C GLY A 55 18.06 -15.71 26.32
N LEU A 56 18.81 -15.12 25.39
CA LEU A 56 18.91 -15.64 24.01
C LEU A 56 19.57 -17.02 23.97
N LEU A 57 20.66 -17.23 24.72
CA LEU A 57 21.33 -18.53 24.84
C LEU A 57 20.38 -19.60 25.41
N VAL A 58 19.63 -19.26 26.46
CA VAL A 58 18.59 -20.13 27.04
C VAL A 58 17.54 -20.47 25.99
N SER A 59 17.09 -19.48 25.18
CA SER A 59 16.12 -19.68 24.11
C SER A 59 16.64 -20.61 23.01
N VAL A 60 17.89 -20.40 22.58
CA VAL A 60 18.54 -21.26 21.56
C VAL A 60 18.65 -22.69 22.06
N ALA A 61 19.08 -22.90 23.31
CA ALA A 61 19.15 -24.23 23.93
C ALA A 61 17.76 -24.89 24.02
N GLY A 62 16.73 -24.14 24.40
CA GLY A 62 15.36 -24.62 24.46
C GLY A 62 14.80 -24.98 23.10
N LEU A 63 15.06 -24.16 22.08
CA LEU A 63 14.67 -24.43 20.69
C LEU A 63 15.40 -25.65 20.11
N ALA A 64 16.69 -25.81 20.39
CA ALA A 64 17.46 -27.00 20.00
C ALA A 64 16.91 -28.28 20.66
N LEU A 65 16.53 -28.20 21.93
CA LEU A 65 15.90 -29.33 22.63
C LEU A 65 14.50 -29.64 22.05
N ALA A 66 13.70 -28.59 21.76
CA ALA A 66 12.37 -28.74 21.16
C ALA A 66 12.47 -29.36 19.75
N ASP A 67 13.47 -28.96 18.95
CA ASP A 67 13.76 -29.56 17.66
C ASP A 67 14.12 -31.03 17.77
N ARG A 68 15.03 -31.38 18.71
CA ARG A 68 15.46 -32.76 18.95
C ARG A 68 14.32 -33.66 19.41
N TRP A 69 13.44 -33.14 20.26
CA TRP A 69 12.28 -33.90 20.78
C TRP A 69 11.07 -33.87 19.84
N ARG A 70 11.12 -33.06 18.78
CA ARG A 70 9.97 -32.77 17.90
C ARG A 70 8.76 -32.23 18.68
N ALA A 71 9.03 -31.43 19.71
CA ALA A 71 8.05 -30.97 20.68
C ALA A 71 7.64 -29.53 20.38
N ARG A 72 6.60 -29.34 19.52
CA ARG A 72 6.03 -28.02 19.19
C ARG A 72 5.62 -27.21 20.43
N PRO A 73 4.94 -27.78 21.47
CA PRO A 73 4.58 -27.02 22.64
C PRO A 73 5.78 -26.47 23.41
N LEU A 74 6.89 -27.22 23.48
CA LEU A 74 8.12 -26.76 24.12
C LEU A 74 8.72 -25.56 23.36
N ALA A 75 8.77 -25.62 22.02
CA ALA A 75 9.28 -24.50 21.23
C ALA A 75 8.46 -23.21 21.43
N LEU A 76 7.12 -23.36 21.43
CA LEU A 76 6.21 -22.22 21.70
C LEU A 76 6.42 -21.67 23.10
N GLY A 77 6.50 -22.55 24.12
CA GLY A 77 6.70 -22.17 25.51
C GLY A 77 8.01 -21.38 25.69
N VAL A 78 9.11 -21.85 25.11
CA VAL A 78 10.42 -21.17 25.18
C VAL A 78 10.35 -19.78 24.53
N VAL A 79 9.82 -19.67 23.31
CA VAL A 79 9.75 -18.38 22.60
C VAL A 79 8.82 -17.40 23.31
N LEU A 80 7.66 -17.83 23.74
CA LEU A 80 6.69 -16.97 24.44
C LEU A 80 7.20 -16.53 25.84
N SER A 81 7.83 -17.45 26.60
CA SER A 81 8.44 -17.07 27.88
C SER A 81 9.55 -16.04 27.70
N SER A 82 10.41 -16.22 26.71
CA SER A 82 11.47 -15.28 26.37
C SER A 82 10.91 -13.92 25.96
N ALA A 83 9.89 -13.90 25.07
CA ALA A 83 9.27 -12.67 24.60
C ALA A 83 8.54 -11.88 25.71
N VAL A 84 7.95 -12.58 26.68
CA VAL A 84 7.28 -11.95 27.84
C VAL A 84 8.30 -11.44 28.88
N CYS A 85 9.41 -12.15 29.07
CA CYS A 85 10.44 -11.76 30.05
C CYS A 85 11.35 -10.63 29.55
N ALA A 86 11.50 -10.47 28.23
CA ALA A 86 12.39 -9.46 27.65
C ALA A 86 12.01 -8.01 28.07
N PRO A 87 10.75 -7.57 28.00
CA PRO A 87 10.35 -6.23 28.45
C PRO A 87 10.62 -5.97 29.94
N LEU A 88 10.60 -7.02 30.77
CA LEU A 88 10.93 -6.91 32.19
C LEU A 88 12.40 -6.59 32.41
N ILE A 89 13.29 -7.04 31.51
CA ILE A 89 14.73 -6.78 31.57
C ILE A 89 15.06 -5.38 31.06
N THR A 90 14.44 -4.95 29.96
CA THR A 90 14.71 -3.63 29.37
C THR A 90 14.00 -2.49 30.11
N GLN A 91 12.88 -2.77 30.77
CA GLN A 91 11.99 -1.83 31.48
C GLN A 91 11.38 -0.74 30.59
N LEU A 92 12.00 -0.43 29.47
CA LEU A 92 11.54 0.52 28.46
C LEU A 92 11.40 -0.17 27.09
N PRO A 93 10.44 0.24 26.27
CA PRO A 93 10.33 -0.23 24.90
C PRO A 93 11.37 0.51 24.02
N ASP A 94 12.58 -0.01 23.99
CA ASP A 94 13.74 0.58 23.33
C ASP A 94 14.30 -0.29 22.19
N ALA A 95 15.38 0.17 21.57
CA ALA A 95 16.08 -0.54 20.50
C ALA A 95 16.63 -1.89 20.96
N LEU A 96 17.01 -2.04 22.23
CA LEU A 96 17.53 -3.30 22.78
C LEU A 96 16.45 -4.38 22.82
N LEU A 97 15.23 -4.01 23.22
CA LEU A 97 14.08 -4.92 23.23
C LEU A 97 13.76 -5.40 21.81
N VAL A 98 13.66 -4.46 20.85
CA VAL A 98 13.38 -4.81 19.44
C VAL A 98 14.49 -5.70 18.88
N GLY A 99 15.76 -5.33 19.09
CA GLY A 99 16.92 -6.10 18.64
C GLY A 99 16.95 -7.52 19.22
N PHE A 100 16.69 -7.68 20.51
CA PHE A 100 16.59 -8.99 21.14
C PHE A 100 15.51 -9.88 20.53
N LEU A 101 14.30 -9.33 20.31
CA LEU A 101 13.19 -10.07 19.74
C LEU A 101 13.45 -10.43 18.26
N VAL A 102 14.13 -9.58 17.51
CA VAL A 102 14.60 -9.90 16.15
C VAL A 102 15.58 -11.08 16.19
N LEU A 103 16.55 -11.08 17.11
CA LEU A 103 17.49 -12.20 17.26
C LEU A 103 16.76 -13.49 17.67
N LEU A 104 15.77 -13.40 18.55
CA LEU A 104 14.92 -14.54 18.94
C LEU A 104 14.15 -15.09 17.73
N GLN A 105 13.60 -14.22 16.88
CA GLN A 105 12.90 -14.60 15.65
C GLN A 105 13.85 -15.31 14.67
N VAL A 106 15.07 -14.79 14.48
CA VAL A 106 16.11 -15.43 13.68
C VAL A 106 16.49 -16.79 14.23
N ALA A 107 16.66 -16.91 15.56
CA ALA A 107 16.97 -18.19 16.21
C ALA A 107 15.85 -19.24 16.06
N ALA A 108 14.59 -18.81 16.02
CA ALA A 108 13.44 -19.69 15.83
C ALA A 108 13.26 -20.15 14.37
N ALA A 109 13.72 -19.36 13.39
CA ALA A 109 13.50 -19.59 11.97
C ALA A 109 14.00 -20.98 11.46
N PRO A 110 15.20 -21.48 11.80
CA PRO A 110 15.64 -22.81 11.36
C PRO A 110 14.74 -23.94 11.84
N VAL A 111 14.27 -23.86 13.10
CA VAL A 111 13.36 -24.85 13.69
C VAL A 111 12.00 -24.80 13.02
N GLN A 112 11.48 -23.60 12.81
CA GLN A 112 10.22 -23.34 12.12
C GLN A 112 10.22 -23.94 10.70
N VAL A 113 11.25 -23.68 9.91
CA VAL A 113 11.37 -24.14 8.52
C VAL A 113 11.52 -25.66 8.48
N ARG A 114 12.46 -26.23 9.26
CA ARG A 114 12.71 -27.68 9.26
C ARG A 114 11.51 -28.50 9.74
N ARG A 115 10.79 -28.01 10.75
CA ARG A 115 9.65 -28.72 11.35
C ARG A 115 8.30 -28.38 10.72
N GLY A 116 8.23 -27.28 10.00
CA GLY A 116 6.98 -26.78 9.40
C GLY A 116 5.95 -26.38 10.45
N TRP A 117 6.38 -25.61 11.46
CA TRP A 117 5.49 -25.13 12.53
C TRP A 117 5.10 -23.67 12.32
N PRO A 118 4.02 -23.38 11.58
CA PRO A 118 3.60 -22.00 11.29
C PRO A 118 3.26 -21.20 12.55
N SER A 119 2.78 -21.87 13.61
CA SER A 119 2.54 -21.19 14.90
C SER A 119 3.81 -20.67 15.57
N LEU A 120 4.97 -21.33 15.33
CA LEU A 120 6.25 -20.84 15.85
C LEU A 120 6.66 -19.54 15.13
N ALA A 121 6.35 -19.43 13.84
CA ALA A 121 6.53 -18.18 13.09
C ALA A 121 5.76 -17.02 13.69
N LEU A 122 4.48 -17.25 14.04
CA LEU A 122 3.65 -16.24 14.69
C LEU A 122 4.16 -15.90 16.09
N ALA A 123 4.48 -16.93 16.90
CA ALA A 123 4.96 -16.74 18.26
C ALA A 123 6.27 -15.93 18.32
N ALA A 124 7.14 -16.06 17.31
CA ALA A 124 8.38 -15.30 17.22
C ALA A 124 8.21 -13.95 16.53
N GLY A 125 7.36 -13.84 15.50
CA GLY A 125 7.21 -12.62 14.69
C GLY A 125 6.28 -11.57 15.29
N VAL A 126 5.16 -11.98 15.89
CA VAL A 126 4.19 -11.03 16.48
C VAL A 126 4.81 -10.17 17.60
N PRO A 127 5.59 -10.73 18.56
CA PRO A 127 6.24 -9.91 19.57
C PRO A 127 7.19 -8.86 19.01
N VAL A 128 7.92 -9.17 17.92
CA VAL A 128 8.82 -8.21 17.24
C VAL A 128 8.03 -7.02 16.71
N VAL A 129 6.93 -7.28 15.99
CA VAL A 129 6.09 -6.23 15.43
C VAL A 129 5.48 -5.36 16.52
N LEU A 130 4.93 -5.99 17.58
CA LEU A 130 4.34 -5.26 18.70
C LEU A 130 5.37 -4.41 19.45
N ALA A 131 6.54 -4.97 19.75
CA ALA A 131 7.62 -4.24 20.40
C ALA A 131 8.12 -3.08 19.53
N ALA A 132 8.30 -3.28 18.23
CA ALA A 132 8.71 -2.24 17.30
C ALA A 132 7.67 -1.12 17.20
N LEU A 133 6.37 -1.44 17.17
CA LEU A 133 5.28 -0.45 17.18
C LEU A 133 5.27 0.37 18.48
N VAL A 134 5.34 -0.31 19.63
CA VAL A 134 5.33 0.35 20.94
C VAL A 134 6.60 1.19 21.13
N ALA A 135 7.78 0.66 20.75
CA ALA A 135 9.04 1.39 20.81
C ALA A 135 9.04 2.61 19.89
N THR A 136 8.47 2.52 18.69
CA THR A 136 8.32 3.66 17.78
C THR A 136 7.40 4.74 18.36
N ALA A 137 6.25 4.35 18.92
CA ALA A 137 5.31 5.28 19.53
C ALA A 137 5.92 5.96 20.78
N TRP A 138 6.65 5.20 21.58
CA TRP A 138 7.33 5.75 22.79
C TRP A 138 8.54 6.61 22.43
N GLY A 139 9.36 6.16 21.47
CA GLY A 139 10.59 6.81 21.03
C GLY A 139 10.37 8.09 20.23
N SER A 140 9.14 8.40 19.83
CA SER A 140 8.81 9.62 19.07
C SER A 140 9.23 10.92 19.80
N ALA A 141 9.32 10.89 21.15
CA ALA A 141 9.78 12.02 21.95
C ALA A 141 11.31 12.19 21.97
N PHE A 142 12.11 11.18 21.60
CA PHE A 142 13.56 11.15 21.85
C PHE A 142 14.41 11.08 20.57
N HIS A 143 13.81 10.82 19.39
CA HIS A 143 14.50 10.74 18.09
C HIS A 143 15.75 9.85 18.09
N ASP A 144 15.64 8.63 18.66
CA ASP A 144 16.76 7.71 18.79
C ASP A 144 17.09 7.02 17.45
N PRO A 145 18.27 7.29 16.84
CA PRO A 145 18.68 6.69 15.58
C PRO A 145 18.89 5.17 15.68
N VAL A 146 19.24 4.66 16.87
CA VAL A 146 19.44 3.22 17.09
C VAL A 146 18.09 2.48 16.99
N LEU A 147 17.02 3.10 17.44
CA LEU A 147 15.67 2.55 17.30
C LEU A 147 15.26 2.42 15.82
N VAL A 148 15.60 3.41 14.98
CA VAL A 148 15.32 3.34 13.53
C VAL A 148 16.05 2.16 12.88
N VAL A 149 17.30 1.92 13.25
CA VAL A 149 18.07 0.75 12.78
C VAL A 149 17.41 -0.55 13.25
N ALA A 150 17.01 -0.63 14.53
CA ALA A 150 16.34 -1.82 15.07
C ALA A 150 15.00 -2.11 14.37
N VAL A 151 14.19 -1.08 14.09
CA VAL A 151 12.94 -1.19 13.33
C VAL A 151 13.22 -1.63 11.89
N SER A 152 14.22 -1.06 11.23
CA SER A 152 14.61 -1.45 9.86
C SER A 152 15.04 -2.92 9.78
N LEU A 153 15.81 -3.40 10.76
CA LEU A 153 16.18 -4.80 10.87
C LEU A 153 14.96 -5.70 11.15
N ALA A 154 14.03 -5.25 11.97
CA ALA A 154 12.78 -5.99 12.24
C ALA A 154 11.95 -6.18 10.98
N VAL A 155 11.83 -5.13 10.14
CA VAL A 155 11.16 -5.20 8.84
C VAL A 155 11.87 -6.17 7.90
N LEU A 156 13.18 -6.00 7.74
CA LEU A 156 13.99 -6.86 6.86
C LEU A 156 13.85 -8.34 7.25
N VAL A 157 14.11 -8.66 8.52
CA VAL A 157 14.05 -10.03 9.04
C VAL A 157 12.62 -10.58 8.95
N GLY A 158 11.62 -9.80 9.34
CA GLY A 158 10.22 -10.20 9.29
C GLY A 158 9.74 -10.55 7.89
N VAL A 159 10.04 -9.70 6.91
CA VAL A 159 9.67 -9.92 5.50
C VAL A 159 10.42 -11.11 4.90
N VAL A 160 11.73 -11.26 5.17
CA VAL A 160 12.52 -12.39 4.71
C VAL A 160 12.02 -13.70 5.32
N ILE A 161 11.73 -13.74 6.62
CA ILE A 161 11.18 -14.94 7.28
C ILE A 161 9.79 -15.28 6.75
N ALA A 162 8.94 -14.28 6.46
CA ALA A 162 7.66 -14.50 5.81
C ALA A 162 7.82 -15.16 4.44
N ALA A 163 8.77 -14.68 3.60
CA ALA A 163 9.07 -15.26 2.30
C ALA A 163 9.61 -16.69 2.38
N ILE A 164 10.54 -16.95 3.33
CA ILE A 164 11.07 -18.30 3.57
C ILE A 164 9.95 -19.24 4.04
N THR A 165 9.07 -18.77 4.91
CA THR A 165 7.92 -19.56 5.42
C THR A 165 6.98 -19.96 4.30
N ALA A 166 6.64 -19.01 3.41
CA ALA A 166 5.80 -19.26 2.25
C ALA A 166 6.43 -20.23 1.25
N GLY A 167 7.75 -20.10 0.98
CA GLY A 167 8.46 -20.96 0.06
C GLY A 167 8.68 -22.38 0.61
N ALA A 168 8.88 -22.50 1.92
CA ALA A 168 9.08 -23.81 2.53
C ALA A 168 7.80 -24.66 2.57
N ARG A 169 6.60 -24.03 2.66
CA ARG A 169 5.31 -24.74 2.75
C ARG A 169 4.15 -23.92 2.20
N PRO A 170 3.59 -24.31 1.06
CA PRO A 170 2.40 -23.66 0.48
C PRO A 170 1.17 -23.68 1.40
N GLU A 171 1.05 -24.67 2.29
CA GLU A 171 -0.03 -24.76 3.28
C GLU A 171 0.03 -23.67 4.35
N ALA A 172 1.21 -23.07 4.57
CA ALA A 172 1.43 -21.98 5.53
C ALA A 172 1.19 -20.57 4.95
N ASP A 173 0.67 -20.45 3.73
CA ASP A 173 0.47 -19.16 3.04
C ASP A 173 -0.24 -18.11 3.88
N ARG A 174 -1.32 -18.49 4.61
CA ARG A 174 -2.06 -17.54 5.44
C ARG A 174 -1.19 -16.95 6.56
N THR A 175 -0.37 -17.76 7.19
CA THR A 175 0.55 -17.33 8.25
C THR A 175 1.65 -16.45 7.68
N ALA A 176 2.23 -16.85 6.55
CA ALA A 176 3.29 -16.11 5.86
C ALA A 176 2.77 -14.74 5.37
N ILE A 177 1.56 -14.68 4.80
CA ILE A 177 0.90 -13.43 4.40
C ILE A 177 0.63 -12.54 5.62
N GLY A 178 0.15 -13.11 6.73
CA GLY A 178 -0.06 -12.36 7.97
C GLY A 178 1.22 -11.71 8.50
N LEU A 179 2.34 -12.45 8.50
CA LEU A 179 3.65 -11.92 8.87
C LEU A 179 4.16 -10.87 7.88
N LEU A 180 3.96 -11.09 6.57
CA LEU A 180 4.34 -10.15 5.52
C LEU A 180 3.60 -8.81 5.67
N VAL A 181 2.31 -8.84 6.00
CA VAL A 181 1.51 -7.62 6.20
C VAL A 181 1.91 -6.91 7.49
N ALA A 182 2.17 -7.66 8.55
CA ALA A 182 2.53 -7.10 9.85
C ALA A 182 3.96 -6.52 9.90
N ALA A 183 4.93 -7.16 9.25
CA ALA A 183 6.35 -6.81 9.37
C ALA A 183 6.69 -5.37 8.95
N PRO A 184 6.15 -4.76 7.87
CA PRO A 184 6.48 -3.39 7.48
C PRO A 184 5.73 -2.32 8.29
N THR A 185 4.67 -2.66 9.04
CA THR A 185 3.85 -1.67 9.76
C THR A 185 4.64 -0.79 10.72
N PRO A 186 5.65 -1.26 11.47
CA PRO A 186 6.46 -0.38 12.30
C PRO A 186 7.23 0.68 11.51
N ALA A 187 7.73 0.35 10.30
CA ALA A 187 8.44 1.31 9.47
C ALA A 187 7.52 2.42 8.94
N PHE A 188 6.25 2.09 8.67
CA PHE A 188 5.25 3.09 8.23
C PHE A 188 4.96 4.13 9.31
N LEU A 189 5.08 3.77 10.59
CA LEU A 189 4.96 4.70 11.71
C LEU A 189 6.30 5.36 12.06
N ALA A 190 7.41 4.63 11.98
CA ALA A 190 8.73 5.13 12.32
C ALA A 190 9.17 6.28 11.39
N GLY A 191 8.85 6.22 10.10
CA GLY A 191 9.15 7.29 9.16
C GLY A 191 8.64 8.65 9.68
N PRO A 192 7.32 8.86 9.75
CA PRO A 192 6.77 10.18 10.11
C PRO A 192 6.96 10.55 11.59
N LEU A 193 7.19 9.60 12.50
CA LEU A 193 7.29 9.86 13.93
C LEU A 193 8.73 10.07 14.44
N LEU A 194 9.71 9.41 13.81
CA LEU A 194 11.10 9.38 14.31
C LEU A 194 12.07 10.13 13.40
N LEU A 195 11.71 10.40 12.15
CA LEU A 195 12.61 10.90 11.14
C LEU A 195 12.09 12.18 10.49
N GLU A 196 13.03 13.02 10.05
CA GLU A 196 12.72 14.11 9.13
C GLU A 196 12.38 13.58 7.74
N ALA A 197 11.65 14.38 6.94
CA ALA A 197 11.10 13.99 5.66
C ALA A 197 12.09 13.23 4.72
N PRO A 198 13.35 13.68 4.49
CA PRO A 198 14.26 12.98 3.59
C PRO A 198 14.67 11.59 4.13
N ALA A 199 14.90 11.46 5.44
CA ALA A 199 15.27 10.19 6.06
C ALA A 199 14.06 9.24 6.16
N ALA A 200 12.86 9.76 6.43
CA ALA A 200 11.61 9.01 6.38
C ALA A 200 11.35 8.44 4.99
N GLY A 201 11.57 9.25 3.95
CA GLY A 201 11.48 8.83 2.55
C GLY A 201 12.47 7.70 2.22
N LEU A 202 13.71 7.77 2.72
CA LEU A 202 14.71 6.69 2.53
C LEU A 202 14.30 5.38 3.21
N LEU A 203 13.76 5.44 4.43
CA LEU A 203 13.26 4.25 5.14
C LEU A 203 12.09 3.61 4.36
N GLY A 204 11.15 4.41 3.90
CA GLY A 204 10.03 3.96 3.09
C GLY A 204 10.50 3.38 1.74
N ALA A 205 11.40 4.07 1.04
CA ALA A 205 11.99 3.60 -0.22
C ALA A 205 12.75 2.28 -0.04
N GLY A 206 13.50 2.12 1.05
CA GLY A 206 14.18 0.88 1.38
C GLY A 206 13.21 -0.29 1.62
N THR A 207 12.11 -0.03 2.35
CA THR A 207 11.04 -1.02 2.57
C THR A 207 10.36 -1.39 1.25
N THR A 208 10.05 -0.41 0.42
CA THR A 208 9.46 -0.60 -0.92
C THR A 208 10.39 -1.42 -1.81
N ALA A 209 11.68 -1.05 -1.86
CA ALA A 209 12.69 -1.76 -2.65
C ALA A 209 12.85 -3.22 -2.22
N LEU A 210 12.84 -3.51 -0.92
CA LEU A 210 12.90 -4.87 -0.38
C LEU A 210 11.71 -5.70 -0.88
N LEU A 211 10.49 -5.18 -0.74
CA LEU A 211 9.27 -5.86 -1.17
C LEU A 211 9.24 -6.07 -2.69
N LEU A 212 9.60 -5.04 -3.47
CA LEU A 212 9.71 -5.14 -4.92
C LEU A 212 10.79 -6.14 -5.36
N ALA A 213 11.92 -6.21 -4.65
CA ALA A 213 12.98 -7.18 -4.95
C ALA A 213 12.48 -8.62 -4.76
N ILE A 214 11.77 -8.92 -3.67
CA ILE A 214 11.18 -10.24 -3.43
C ILE A 214 10.14 -10.57 -4.51
N TRP A 215 9.27 -9.61 -4.83
CA TRP A 215 8.27 -9.77 -5.89
C TRP A 215 8.91 -10.02 -7.25
N ALA A 216 9.93 -9.24 -7.62
CA ALA A 216 10.65 -9.36 -8.89
C ALA A 216 11.41 -10.69 -8.98
N VAL A 217 12.10 -11.10 -7.92
CA VAL A 217 12.80 -12.41 -7.87
C VAL A 217 11.81 -13.55 -8.08
N ALA A 218 10.68 -13.54 -7.37
CA ALA A 218 9.65 -14.57 -7.54
C ALA A 218 9.02 -14.58 -8.94
N ARG A 219 8.92 -13.43 -9.61
CA ARG A 219 8.24 -13.28 -10.90
C ARG A 219 9.14 -13.51 -12.10
N PHE A 220 10.39 -13.03 -12.04
CA PHE A 220 11.27 -12.97 -13.21
C PHE A 220 12.44 -13.94 -13.15
N VAL A 221 12.90 -14.38 -11.97
CA VAL A 221 14.03 -15.29 -11.87
C VAL A 221 13.55 -16.74 -12.04
N PRO A 222 14.00 -17.46 -13.10
CA PRO A 222 13.51 -18.81 -13.40
C PRO A 222 13.71 -19.82 -12.27
N ALA A 223 14.83 -19.71 -11.52
CA ALA A 223 15.16 -20.61 -10.40
C ALA A 223 14.16 -20.50 -9.22
N PHE A 224 13.45 -19.37 -9.09
CA PHE A 224 12.49 -19.12 -8.01
C PHE A 224 11.02 -19.16 -8.49
N ARG A 225 10.79 -19.40 -9.79
CA ARG A 225 9.42 -19.56 -10.31
C ARG A 225 8.76 -20.77 -9.66
N GLY A 226 7.60 -20.53 -9.01
CA GLY A 226 6.87 -21.58 -8.30
C GLY A 226 7.34 -21.86 -6.89
N TRP A 227 8.44 -21.23 -6.43
CA TRP A 227 8.86 -21.34 -5.01
C TRP A 227 7.88 -20.63 -4.08
N LEU A 228 7.41 -19.46 -4.48
CA LEU A 228 6.35 -18.73 -3.76
C LEU A 228 4.98 -18.96 -4.43
N SER A 229 3.95 -19.12 -3.62
CA SER A 229 2.59 -19.25 -4.13
C SER A 229 2.14 -17.96 -4.84
N HIS A 230 1.19 -18.08 -5.76
CA HIS A 230 0.61 -16.91 -6.43
C HIS A 230 -0.04 -15.94 -5.42
N ARG A 231 -0.68 -16.45 -4.38
CA ARG A 231 -1.32 -15.63 -3.32
C ARG A 231 -0.29 -14.82 -2.55
N PHE A 232 0.81 -15.44 -2.16
CA PHE A 232 1.88 -14.75 -1.45
C PHE A 232 2.55 -13.69 -2.34
N THR A 233 2.86 -14.03 -3.59
CA THR A 233 3.46 -13.08 -4.56
C THR A 233 2.55 -11.88 -4.81
N THR A 234 1.22 -12.10 -4.89
CA THR A 234 0.25 -11.00 -5.02
C THR A 234 0.23 -10.13 -3.75
N ALA A 235 0.29 -10.74 -2.57
CA ALA A 235 0.35 -10.01 -1.30
C ALA A 235 1.63 -9.17 -1.18
N VAL A 236 2.79 -9.70 -1.60
CA VAL A 236 4.06 -8.95 -1.65
C VAL A 236 3.93 -7.73 -2.56
N GLY A 237 3.35 -7.90 -3.76
CA GLY A 237 3.12 -6.79 -4.69
C GLY A 237 2.18 -5.72 -4.14
N ALA A 238 1.11 -6.15 -3.45
CA ALA A 238 0.18 -5.23 -2.78
C ALA A 238 0.86 -4.45 -1.65
N MET A 239 1.66 -5.13 -0.82
CA MET A 239 2.41 -4.48 0.25
C MET A 239 3.50 -3.54 -0.29
N ALA A 240 4.14 -3.90 -1.41
CA ALA A 240 5.08 -3.01 -2.09
C ALA A 240 4.40 -1.73 -2.59
N ALA A 241 3.20 -1.85 -3.17
CA ALA A 241 2.40 -0.69 -3.55
C ALA A 241 2.07 0.18 -2.32
N ILE A 242 1.54 -0.40 -1.23
CA ILE A 242 1.23 0.35 0.00
C ILE A 242 2.48 1.07 0.53
N ALA A 243 3.64 0.38 0.56
CA ALA A 243 4.89 0.96 1.00
C ALA A 243 5.35 2.12 0.10
N ALA A 244 5.18 2.01 -1.21
CA ALA A 244 5.48 3.09 -2.17
C ALA A 244 4.61 4.33 -1.90
N GLY A 245 3.28 4.16 -1.77
CA GLY A 245 2.39 5.27 -1.46
C GLY A 245 2.69 5.94 -0.12
N GLN A 246 3.02 5.15 0.90
CA GLN A 246 3.47 5.68 2.19
C GLN A 246 4.76 6.50 2.03
N THR A 247 5.71 5.99 1.22
CA THR A 247 6.97 6.70 0.92
C THR A 247 6.69 8.04 0.25
N THR A 248 5.79 8.07 -0.72
CA THR A 248 5.39 9.29 -1.43
C THR A 248 4.80 10.32 -0.47
N VAL A 249 3.85 9.91 0.36
CA VAL A 249 3.19 10.80 1.34
C VAL A 249 4.19 11.35 2.39
N THR A 250 5.23 10.59 2.72
CA THR A 250 6.24 11.03 3.70
C THR A 250 7.39 11.84 3.08
N ALA A 251 7.71 11.64 1.79
CA ALA A 251 8.84 12.27 1.12
C ALA A 251 8.46 13.52 0.31
N VAL A 252 7.19 13.67 -0.05
CA VAL A 252 6.68 14.74 -0.91
C VAL A 252 5.81 15.70 -0.09
N ASP A 253 5.91 16.99 -0.37
CA ASP A 253 5.07 18.00 0.26
C ASP A 253 3.59 17.77 -0.04
N SER A 254 2.75 18.06 0.93
CA SER A 254 1.29 17.83 0.84
C SER A 254 0.63 18.53 -0.36
N THR A 255 1.22 19.60 -0.84
CA THR A 255 0.76 20.36 -2.02
C THR A 255 0.97 19.63 -3.34
N SER A 256 1.69 18.49 -3.35
CA SER A 256 2.04 17.73 -4.57
C SER A 256 1.65 16.24 -4.46
N TRP A 257 0.89 15.86 -3.42
CA TRP A 257 0.53 14.46 -3.20
C TRP A 257 -0.32 13.88 -4.33
N ALA A 258 -1.29 14.65 -4.84
CA ALA A 258 -2.17 14.16 -5.89
C ALA A 258 -1.37 13.90 -7.18
N THR A 259 -0.53 14.86 -7.58
CA THR A 259 0.36 14.70 -8.75
C THR A 259 1.28 13.49 -8.61
N ALA A 260 1.92 13.30 -7.44
CA ALA A 260 2.83 12.18 -7.20
C ALA A 260 2.11 10.83 -7.28
N LEU A 261 0.96 10.68 -6.59
CA LEU A 261 0.18 9.44 -6.61
C LEU A 261 -0.42 9.14 -7.99
N LEU A 262 -0.80 10.15 -8.77
CA LEU A 262 -1.25 9.97 -10.15
C LEU A 262 -0.10 9.52 -11.07
N CYS A 263 1.13 10.02 -10.87
CA CYS A 263 2.30 9.51 -11.57
C CYS A 263 2.53 8.03 -11.26
N GLU A 264 2.46 7.63 -9.99
CA GLU A 264 2.55 6.22 -9.58
C GLU A 264 1.42 5.37 -10.18
N ALA A 265 0.19 5.89 -10.20
CA ALA A 265 -0.94 5.24 -10.86
C ALA A 265 -0.68 4.98 -12.35
N LEU A 266 -0.08 5.93 -13.05
CA LEU A 266 0.28 5.78 -14.46
C LEU A 266 1.41 4.76 -14.67
N VAL A 267 2.45 4.78 -13.83
CA VAL A 267 3.53 3.78 -13.87
C VAL A 267 2.98 2.38 -13.65
N LEU A 268 2.14 2.19 -12.63
CA LEU A 268 1.46 0.92 -12.38
C LEU A 268 0.48 0.56 -13.52
N GLY A 269 -0.22 1.54 -14.08
CA GLY A 269 -1.12 1.35 -15.22
C GLY A 269 -0.39 0.85 -16.46
N VAL A 270 0.76 1.43 -16.79
CA VAL A 270 1.67 0.93 -17.85
C VAL A 270 2.16 -0.47 -17.50
N GLY A 271 2.57 -0.69 -16.26
CA GLY A 271 2.96 -2.02 -15.77
C GLY A 271 1.85 -3.06 -15.94
N ALA A 272 0.60 -2.72 -15.58
CA ALA A 272 -0.57 -3.58 -15.77
C ALA A 272 -0.80 -3.90 -17.25
N PHE A 273 -0.70 -2.90 -18.12
CA PHE A 273 -0.84 -3.05 -19.57
C PHE A 273 0.21 -3.99 -20.18
N LEU A 274 1.49 -3.86 -19.76
CA LEU A 274 2.61 -4.66 -20.26
C LEU A 274 2.62 -6.08 -19.68
N LEU A 275 2.42 -6.22 -18.36
CA LEU A 275 2.49 -7.51 -17.64
C LEU A 275 1.18 -8.29 -17.68
N ARG A 276 0.08 -7.69 -18.15
CA ARG A 276 -1.27 -8.27 -18.17
C ARG A 276 -1.68 -8.80 -16.79
N SER A 277 -1.46 -8.00 -15.75
CA SER A 277 -1.69 -8.40 -14.35
C SER A 277 -2.85 -7.64 -13.75
N THR A 278 -3.90 -8.37 -13.31
CA THR A 278 -5.06 -7.83 -12.60
C THR A 278 -4.66 -7.18 -11.27
N GLY A 279 -3.70 -7.76 -10.55
CA GLY A 279 -3.22 -7.20 -9.28
C GLY A 279 -2.57 -5.83 -9.44
N VAL A 280 -1.73 -5.65 -10.48
CA VAL A 280 -1.10 -4.36 -10.78
C VAL A 280 -2.14 -3.34 -11.26
N LEU A 281 -3.13 -3.78 -12.04
CA LEU A 281 -4.25 -2.94 -12.47
C LEU A 281 -5.07 -2.44 -11.27
N LEU A 282 -5.37 -3.32 -10.32
CA LEU A 282 -6.08 -2.94 -9.10
C LEU A 282 -5.29 -1.90 -8.30
N GLY A 283 -3.99 -2.11 -8.11
CA GLY A 283 -3.09 -1.14 -7.48
C GLY A 283 -3.12 0.22 -8.19
N ALA A 284 -2.95 0.24 -9.51
CA ALA A 284 -3.04 1.45 -10.33
C ALA A 284 -4.38 2.17 -10.17
N SER A 285 -5.49 1.42 -10.12
CA SER A 285 -6.83 1.99 -9.93
C SER A 285 -7.03 2.57 -8.54
N CYS A 286 -6.51 1.92 -7.49
CA CYS A 286 -6.53 2.46 -6.13
C CYS A 286 -5.73 3.76 -6.03
N TYR A 287 -4.53 3.81 -6.58
CA TYR A 287 -3.71 5.02 -6.62
C TYR A 287 -4.39 6.16 -7.39
N ALA A 288 -4.98 5.86 -8.55
CA ALA A 288 -5.70 6.85 -9.34
C ALA A 288 -6.93 7.39 -8.60
N ALA A 289 -7.69 6.52 -7.91
CA ALA A 289 -8.83 6.94 -7.11
C ALA A 289 -8.41 7.83 -5.92
N PHE A 290 -7.34 7.45 -5.22
CA PHE A 290 -6.84 8.23 -4.10
C PHE A 290 -6.23 9.56 -4.56
N GLY A 291 -5.43 9.53 -5.65
CA GLY A 291 -4.90 10.72 -6.29
C GLY A 291 -5.99 11.68 -6.78
N PHE A 292 -7.08 11.15 -7.34
CA PHE A 292 -8.24 11.96 -7.73
C PHE A 292 -8.92 12.64 -6.53
N LEU A 293 -9.12 11.93 -5.42
CA LEU A 293 -9.71 12.51 -4.20
C LEU A 293 -8.83 13.61 -3.63
N LEU A 294 -7.51 13.42 -3.60
CA LEU A 294 -6.57 14.44 -3.17
C LEU A 294 -6.50 15.62 -4.15
N ALA A 295 -6.61 15.36 -5.45
CA ALA A 295 -6.70 16.42 -6.45
C ALA A 295 -7.89 17.35 -6.20
N LEU A 296 -9.07 16.77 -5.89
CA LEU A 296 -10.26 17.53 -5.53
C LEU A 296 -10.10 18.36 -4.24
N ALA A 297 -9.28 17.88 -3.31
CA ALA A 297 -9.02 18.57 -2.05
C ALA A 297 -7.95 19.67 -2.14
N GLY A 298 -7.04 19.60 -3.11
CA GLY A 298 -5.87 20.48 -3.19
C GLY A 298 -5.53 21.00 -4.59
N GLU A 299 -4.84 20.19 -5.42
CA GLU A 299 -4.19 20.66 -6.65
C GLU A 299 -5.15 21.01 -7.79
N ALA A 300 -6.33 20.38 -7.86
CA ALA A 300 -7.35 20.64 -8.87
C ALA A 300 -8.76 20.68 -8.24
N PRO A 301 -9.02 21.62 -7.30
CA PRO A 301 -10.28 21.68 -6.58
C PRO A 301 -11.42 22.14 -7.50
N LEU A 302 -12.63 21.68 -7.17
CA LEU A 302 -13.84 22.12 -7.90
C LEU A 302 -14.07 23.63 -7.77
N THR A 303 -13.61 24.23 -6.67
CA THR A 303 -13.73 25.68 -6.45
C THR A 303 -12.97 26.49 -7.49
N ALA A 304 -11.80 26.03 -7.95
CA ALA A 304 -11.04 26.66 -9.02
C ALA A 304 -11.78 26.69 -10.38
N LEU A 305 -12.74 25.79 -10.56
CA LEU A 305 -13.61 25.80 -11.74
C LEU A 305 -14.85 26.71 -11.56
N LEU A 306 -15.14 27.18 -10.34
CA LEU A 306 -16.35 27.96 -10.06
C LEU A 306 -16.05 29.44 -9.79
N TRP A 307 -14.87 29.73 -9.23
CA TRP A 307 -14.50 31.07 -8.77
C TRP A 307 -13.17 31.51 -9.34
N HIS A 308 -13.12 32.74 -9.85
CA HIS A 308 -11.84 33.37 -10.20
C HIS A 308 -11.17 33.86 -8.91
N GLY A 309 -10.00 33.34 -8.58
CA GLY A 309 -9.22 33.72 -7.38
C GLY A 309 -8.24 32.66 -6.94
N ASP A 310 -8.57 31.40 -7.16
CA ASP A 310 -7.71 30.26 -6.81
C ASP A 310 -7.09 29.70 -8.08
N ALA A 311 -6.17 30.45 -8.71
CA ALA A 311 -5.48 29.96 -9.90
C ALA A 311 -4.67 28.70 -9.57
N PRO A 312 -4.98 27.52 -10.14
CA PRO A 312 -4.36 26.26 -9.76
C PRO A 312 -2.91 26.15 -10.27
N GLY A 313 -2.41 27.11 -11.03
CA GLY A 313 -1.03 27.19 -11.50
C GLY A 313 -0.53 25.95 -12.25
N VAL A 314 0.79 25.75 -12.27
CA VAL A 314 1.44 24.58 -12.90
C VAL A 314 1.03 23.25 -12.22
N PRO A 315 0.90 23.15 -10.89
CA PRO A 315 0.46 21.92 -10.26
C PRO A 315 -0.93 21.47 -10.73
N GLY A 316 -1.88 22.39 -10.82
CA GLY A 316 -3.23 22.08 -11.33
C GLY A 316 -3.26 21.64 -12.78
N LEU A 317 -2.40 22.25 -13.63
CA LEU A 317 -2.24 21.82 -15.03
C LEU A 317 -1.71 20.38 -15.10
N LEU A 318 -0.63 20.08 -14.39
CA LEU A 318 -0.03 18.75 -14.36
C LEU A 318 -1.02 17.72 -13.82
N CYS A 319 -1.65 18.02 -12.68
CA CYS A 319 -2.64 17.14 -12.06
C CYS A 319 -3.81 16.84 -13.02
N GLY A 320 -4.36 17.88 -13.70
CA GLY A 320 -5.42 17.72 -14.67
C GLY A 320 -5.02 16.84 -15.87
N LEU A 321 -3.81 17.02 -16.41
CA LEU A 321 -3.27 16.19 -17.48
C LEU A 321 -3.06 14.73 -17.05
N LEU A 322 -2.56 14.50 -15.84
CA LEU A 322 -2.38 13.15 -15.29
C LEU A 322 -3.72 12.45 -15.06
N LEU A 323 -4.76 13.16 -14.61
CA LEU A 323 -6.11 12.62 -14.49
C LEU A 323 -6.66 12.19 -15.86
N VAL A 324 -6.46 13.00 -16.91
CA VAL A 324 -6.84 12.63 -18.28
C VAL A 324 -6.09 11.38 -18.73
N ALA A 325 -4.78 11.34 -18.51
CA ALA A 325 -3.93 10.19 -18.87
C ALA A 325 -4.38 8.92 -18.14
N ALA A 326 -4.65 8.99 -16.84
CA ALA A 326 -5.14 7.86 -16.05
C ALA A 326 -6.52 7.38 -16.51
N ALA A 327 -7.45 8.29 -16.80
CA ALA A 327 -8.78 7.98 -17.30
C ALA A 327 -8.76 7.29 -18.69
N VAL A 328 -7.71 7.46 -19.46
CA VAL A 328 -7.51 6.78 -20.76
C VAL A 328 -6.74 5.46 -20.60
N LEU A 329 -5.63 5.50 -19.83
CA LEU A 329 -4.73 4.35 -19.68
C LEU A 329 -5.36 3.19 -18.91
N LEU A 330 -6.05 3.46 -17.80
CA LEU A 330 -6.56 2.40 -16.92
C LEU A 330 -7.64 1.54 -17.60
N PRO A 331 -8.64 2.10 -18.31
CA PRO A 331 -9.57 1.28 -19.10
C PRO A 331 -8.88 0.50 -20.22
N ALA A 332 -7.89 1.10 -20.90
CA ALA A 332 -7.10 0.42 -21.91
C ALA A 332 -6.32 -0.78 -21.33
N ALA A 333 -5.74 -0.60 -20.14
CA ALA A 333 -5.07 -1.66 -19.40
C ALA A 333 -6.07 -2.76 -18.98
N ALA A 334 -7.27 -2.38 -18.50
CA ALA A 334 -8.32 -3.33 -18.11
C ALA A 334 -8.75 -4.21 -19.29
N VAL A 335 -8.99 -3.61 -20.47
CA VAL A 335 -9.30 -4.36 -21.69
C VAL A 335 -8.16 -5.33 -22.04
N ARG A 336 -6.91 -4.91 -21.92
CA ARG A 336 -5.75 -5.75 -22.25
C ARG A 336 -5.51 -6.88 -21.25
N VAL A 337 -5.86 -6.67 -20.00
CA VAL A 337 -5.82 -7.70 -18.94
C VAL A 337 -6.97 -8.71 -19.09
N GLY A 338 -8.05 -8.34 -19.76
CA GLY A 338 -9.27 -9.14 -19.91
C GLY A 338 -10.34 -8.85 -18.83
N GLU A 339 -10.11 -7.80 -18.03
CA GLU A 339 -11.00 -7.37 -16.94
C GLU A 339 -11.83 -6.16 -17.40
N VAL A 340 -12.70 -6.36 -18.39
CA VAL A 340 -13.56 -5.27 -18.86
C VAL A 340 -14.65 -5.00 -17.82
N PRO A 341 -14.72 -3.78 -17.26
CA PRO A 341 -15.77 -3.45 -16.31
C PRO A 341 -17.15 -3.57 -16.99
N THR A 342 -17.99 -4.42 -16.47
CA THR A 342 -19.39 -4.55 -16.95
C THR A 342 -20.31 -3.52 -16.30
N SER A 343 -19.85 -2.87 -15.22
CA SER A 343 -20.63 -1.89 -14.46
C SER A 343 -20.68 -0.55 -15.18
N PRO A 344 -21.89 -0.02 -15.49
CA PRO A 344 -22.05 1.34 -16.02
C PRO A 344 -21.49 2.42 -15.08
N LEU A 345 -21.50 2.16 -13.78
CA LEU A 345 -20.99 3.07 -12.76
C LEU A 345 -19.48 3.34 -12.93
N LEU A 346 -18.68 2.31 -13.20
CA LEU A 346 -17.23 2.47 -13.41
C LEU A 346 -16.92 3.30 -14.66
N TRP A 347 -17.67 3.09 -15.74
CA TRP A 347 -17.53 3.90 -16.94
C TRP A 347 -17.94 5.35 -16.73
N SER A 348 -19.02 5.59 -15.94
CA SER A 348 -19.45 6.93 -15.58
C SER A 348 -18.41 7.63 -14.68
N ALA A 349 -17.86 6.93 -13.70
CA ALA A 349 -16.79 7.46 -12.84
C ALA A 349 -15.55 7.84 -13.66
N THR A 350 -15.11 6.96 -14.57
CA THR A 350 -13.98 7.26 -15.47
C THR A 350 -14.26 8.46 -16.35
N GLY A 351 -15.48 8.58 -16.88
CA GLY A 351 -15.91 9.73 -17.67
C GLY A 351 -15.90 11.03 -16.86
N LEU A 352 -16.35 11.01 -15.60
CA LEU A 352 -16.28 12.17 -14.70
C LEU A 352 -14.85 12.59 -14.40
N VAL A 353 -13.94 11.64 -14.11
CA VAL A 353 -12.52 11.93 -13.91
C VAL A 353 -11.90 12.56 -15.15
N LEU A 354 -12.22 12.02 -16.33
CA LEU A 354 -11.75 12.56 -17.61
C LEU A 354 -12.22 14.00 -17.84
N LEU A 355 -13.51 14.27 -17.61
CA LEU A 355 -14.10 15.60 -17.78
C LEU A 355 -13.53 16.60 -16.77
N HIS A 356 -13.40 16.21 -15.50
CA HIS A 356 -12.80 17.04 -14.47
C HIS A 356 -11.32 17.34 -14.77
N GLY A 357 -10.52 16.33 -15.11
CA GLY A 357 -9.12 16.51 -15.46
C GLY A 357 -8.93 17.41 -16.68
N ALA A 358 -9.74 17.23 -17.73
CA ALA A 358 -9.69 18.09 -18.92
C ALA A 358 -10.10 19.54 -18.61
N ALA A 359 -11.15 19.72 -17.79
CA ALA A 359 -11.59 21.05 -17.38
C ALA A 359 -10.52 21.75 -16.52
N SER A 360 -9.95 21.07 -15.53
CA SER A 360 -8.91 21.61 -14.65
C SER A 360 -7.64 21.97 -15.44
N ALA A 361 -7.21 21.09 -16.35
CA ALA A 361 -6.06 21.38 -17.21
C ALA A 361 -6.30 22.59 -18.12
N THR A 362 -7.50 22.70 -18.71
CA THR A 362 -7.84 23.84 -19.56
C THR A 362 -7.90 25.14 -18.75
N MET A 363 -8.52 25.11 -17.57
CA MET A 363 -8.58 26.25 -16.67
C MET A 363 -7.19 26.72 -16.26
N ALA A 364 -6.35 25.79 -15.78
CA ALA A 364 -4.98 26.10 -15.38
C ALA A 364 -4.15 26.65 -16.54
N ALA A 365 -4.27 26.07 -17.74
CA ALA A 365 -3.54 26.54 -18.92
C ALA A 365 -3.93 27.97 -19.32
N CYS A 366 -5.23 28.31 -19.30
CA CYS A 366 -5.70 29.66 -19.63
C CYS A 366 -5.25 30.67 -18.58
N LEU A 367 -5.32 30.34 -17.29
CA LEU A 367 -4.91 31.23 -16.20
C LEU A 367 -3.39 31.39 -16.13
N LEU A 368 -2.60 30.40 -16.54
CA LEU A 368 -1.14 30.54 -16.69
C LEU A 368 -0.74 31.52 -17.80
N VAL A 369 -1.57 31.65 -18.85
CA VAL A 369 -1.34 32.59 -19.95
C VAL A 369 -1.84 33.98 -19.57
N ALA A 370 -3.01 34.07 -18.95
CA ALA A 370 -3.65 35.31 -18.54
C ALA A 370 -4.39 35.09 -17.21
N ASP A 371 -3.75 35.47 -16.11
CA ASP A 371 -4.37 35.42 -14.78
C ASP A 371 -5.30 36.64 -14.59
N THR A 372 -6.36 36.63 -15.37
CA THR A 372 -7.36 37.69 -15.42
C THR A 372 -8.74 37.09 -15.52
N ARG A 373 -9.76 37.90 -15.26
CA ARG A 373 -11.16 37.52 -15.48
C ARG A 373 -11.41 37.04 -16.92
N ASP A 374 -10.77 37.66 -17.90
CA ASP A 374 -10.92 37.28 -19.31
C ASP A 374 -10.30 35.90 -19.59
N GLY A 375 -9.15 35.58 -18.98
CA GLY A 375 -8.56 34.24 -19.03
C GLY A 375 -9.49 33.18 -18.44
N PHE A 376 -10.11 33.46 -17.28
CA PHE A 376 -11.11 32.60 -16.66
C PHE A 376 -12.32 32.35 -17.56
N LEU A 377 -12.89 33.41 -18.12
CA LEU A 377 -14.03 33.32 -19.05
C LEU A 377 -13.67 32.56 -20.33
N THR A 378 -12.46 32.77 -20.87
CA THR A 378 -11.95 32.05 -22.03
C THR A 378 -11.83 30.55 -21.75
N ALA A 379 -11.32 30.19 -20.56
CA ALA A 379 -11.25 28.79 -20.14
C ALA A 379 -12.65 28.14 -20.12
N HIS A 380 -13.66 28.82 -19.57
CA HIS A 380 -15.02 28.29 -19.55
C HIS A 380 -15.62 28.08 -20.93
N ILE A 381 -15.38 29.00 -21.88
CA ILE A 381 -15.78 28.83 -23.27
C ILE A 381 -15.13 27.59 -23.87
N LEU A 382 -13.80 27.42 -23.71
CA LEU A 382 -13.06 26.28 -24.22
C LEU A 382 -13.52 24.95 -23.60
N ILE A 383 -13.81 24.92 -22.30
CA ILE A 383 -14.35 23.74 -21.61
C ILE A 383 -15.70 23.38 -22.22
N THR A 384 -16.62 24.33 -22.36
CA THR A 384 -17.95 24.07 -22.93
C THR A 384 -17.85 23.57 -24.38
N LEU A 385 -17.03 24.21 -25.22
CA LEU A 385 -16.81 23.78 -26.60
C LEU A 385 -16.18 22.39 -26.69
N SER A 386 -15.21 22.07 -25.84
CA SER A 386 -14.57 20.76 -25.80
C SER A 386 -15.59 19.65 -25.43
N TRP A 387 -16.48 19.91 -24.49
CA TRP A 387 -17.55 18.97 -24.10
C TRP A 387 -18.54 18.75 -25.24
N VAL A 388 -18.93 19.80 -25.95
CA VAL A 388 -19.83 19.70 -27.11
C VAL A 388 -19.16 18.88 -28.23
N VAL A 389 -17.90 19.16 -28.53
CA VAL A 389 -17.14 18.40 -29.55
C VAL A 389 -17.00 16.93 -29.15
N ALA A 390 -16.65 16.63 -27.90
CA ALA A 390 -16.57 15.27 -27.39
C ALA A 390 -17.92 14.54 -27.45
N ALA A 391 -19.00 15.21 -27.08
CA ALA A 391 -20.37 14.67 -27.17
C ALA A 391 -20.75 14.28 -28.59
N ILE A 392 -20.43 15.15 -29.55
CA ILE A 392 -20.67 14.88 -30.98
C ILE A 392 -19.83 13.70 -31.46
N ALA A 393 -18.54 13.63 -31.11
CA ALA A 393 -17.68 12.52 -31.45
C ALA A 393 -18.22 11.19 -30.90
N LEU A 394 -18.75 11.21 -29.65
CA LEU A 394 -19.40 10.04 -29.04
C LEU A 394 -20.70 9.66 -29.77
N LEU A 395 -21.53 10.61 -30.17
CA LEU A 395 -22.75 10.34 -30.92
C LEU A 395 -22.47 9.75 -32.30
N LEU A 396 -21.49 10.32 -33.01
CA LEU A 396 -21.13 9.82 -34.35
C LEU A 396 -20.55 8.40 -34.29
N ARG A 397 -19.72 8.09 -33.25
CA ARG A 397 -19.24 6.72 -33.01
C ARG A 397 -20.32 5.81 -32.45
N GLY A 398 -21.29 6.39 -31.71
CA GLY A 398 -22.39 5.70 -31.05
C GLY A 398 -23.52 5.25 -31.97
N VAL A 399 -23.48 5.55 -33.28
CA VAL A 399 -24.50 5.07 -34.24
C VAL A 399 -24.63 3.55 -34.17
N ARG A 400 -23.50 2.83 -34.04
CA ARG A 400 -23.43 1.37 -33.92
C ARG A 400 -23.38 0.84 -32.49
N HIS A 401 -23.17 1.71 -31.49
CA HIS A 401 -22.93 1.31 -30.09
C HIS A 401 -23.81 2.10 -29.13
N LYS A 402 -24.86 1.45 -28.60
CA LYS A 402 -25.87 2.08 -27.70
C LYS A 402 -25.21 2.84 -26.52
N HIS A 403 -24.19 2.30 -25.90
CA HIS A 403 -23.53 2.91 -24.73
C HIS A 403 -22.85 4.24 -25.07
N LEU A 404 -22.14 4.33 -26.21
CA LEU A 404 -21.51 5.58 -26.67
C LEU A 404 -22.55 6.63 -27.04
N ARG A 405 -23.69 6.21 -27.61
CA ARG A 405 -24.79 7.11 -27.92
C ARG A 405 -25.41 7.69 -26.67
N VAL A 406 -25.67 6.88 -25.63
CA VAL A 406 -26.19 7.37 -24.34
C VAL A 406 -25.20 8.33 -23.69
N ALA A 407 -23.90 7.97 -23.64
CA ALA A 407 -22.85 8.84 -23.10
C ALA A 407 -22.78 10.18 -23.85
N GLY A 408 -22.87 10.17 -25.19
CA GLY A 408 -22.93 11.39 -26.01
C GLY A 408 -24.14 12.26 -25.70
N LEU A 409 -25.33 11.66 -25.53
CA LEU A 409 -26.56 12.41 -25.17
C LEU A 409 -26.45 13.01 -23.78
N VAL A 410 -25.94 12.26 -22.81
CA VAL A 410 -25.73 12.78 -21.44
C VAL A 410 -24.74 13.94 -21.45
N LEU A 411 -23.65 13.83 -22.21
CA LEU A 411 -22.65 14.88 -22.30
C LEU A 411 -23.19 16.13 -23.01
N ILE A 412 -24.05 15.99 -24.03
CA ILE A 412 -24.76 17.13 -24.64
C ILE A 412 -25.67 17.81 -23.59
N ALA A 413 -26.47 17.04 -22.86
CA ALA A 413 -27.35 17.59 -21.83
C ALA A 413 -26.54 18.31 -20.75
N ALA A 414 -25.41 17.74 -20.30
CA ALA A 414 -24.52 18.40 -19.34
C ALA A 414 -23.89 19.69 -19.91
N SER A 415 -23.46 19.68 -21.18
CA SER A 415 -22.91 20.87 -21.84
C SER A 415 -23.96 21.99 -21.97
N LEU A 416 -25.19 21.64 -22.32
CA LEU A 416 -26.30 22.61 -22.39
C LEU A 416 -26.68 23.11 -21.01
N ALA A 417 -26.74 22.25 -20.00
CA ALA A 417 -27.00 22.66 -18.62
C ALA A 417 -25.92 23.64 -18.13
N LYS A 418 -24.62 23.32 -18.36
CA LYS A 418 -23.53 24.24 -18.04
C LYS A 418 -23.65 25.57 -18.76
N LEU A 419 -23.92 25.55 -20.07
CA LEU A 419 -24.10 26.74 -20.88
C LEU A 419 -25.23 27.64 -20.36
N LEU A 420 -26.39 27.05 -20.02
CA LEU A 420 -27.55 27.79 -19.58
C LEU A 420 -27.50 28.25 -18.13
N LEU A 421 -26.98 27.40 -17.22
CA LEU A 421 -26.99 27.66 -15.78
C LEU A 421 -25.75 28.44 -15.32
N PHE A 422 -24.59 28.17 -15.94
CA PHE A 422 -23.31 28.76 -15.53
C PHE A 422 -22.83 29.83 -16.50
N ASP A 423 -22.63 29.48 -17.78
CA ASP A 423 -22.05 30.38 -18.76
C ASP A 423 -22.97 31.60 -19.03
N LEU A 424 -24.30 31.41 -18.99
CA LEU A 424 -25.28 32.53 -19.11
C LEU A 424 -25.18 33.48 -17.92
N ALA A 425 -24.92 32.98 -16.72
CA ALA A 425 -24.83 33.78 -15.50
C ALA A 425 -23.46 34.47 -15.34
N THR A 426 -22.39 33.87 -15.83
CA THR A 426 -21.01 34.33 -15.59
C THR A 426 -20.38 35.05 -16.77
N LEU A 427 -20.78 34.73 -18.01
CA LEU A 427 -20.28 35.37 -19.22
C LEU A 427 -21.06 36.66 -19.52
N ASP A 428 -20.34 37.74 -19.78
CA ASP A 428 -20.89 39.05 -20.13
C ASP A 428 -20.62 39.40 -21.61
N GLY A 429 -21.47 40.26 -22.17
CA GLY A 429 -21.26 40.88 -23.46
C GLY A 429 -20.91 39.94 -24.63
N VAL A 430 -19.83 40.21 -25.30
CA VAL A 430 -19.37 39.49 -26.51
C VAL A 430 -19.01 38.02 -26.22
N ALA A 431 -18.42 37.72 -25.05
CA ALA A 431 -18.04 36.36 -24.67
C ALA A 431 -19.27 35.42 -24.62
N ARG A 432 -20.42 35.89 -24.09
CA ARG A 432 -21.67 35.17 -24.09
C ARG A 432 -22.18 34.88 -25.50
N VAL A 433 -22.17 35.89 -26.38
CA VAL A 433 -22.60 35.72 -27.77
C VAL A 433 -21.77 34.73 -28.51
N VAL A 434 -20.45 34.80 -28.37
CA VAL A 434 -19.49 33.86 -28.99
C VAL A 434 -19.70 32.42 -28.50
N ALA A 435 -19.86 32.21 -27.19
CA ALA A 435 -20.08 30.87 -26.63
C ALA A 435 -21.35 30.23 -27.19
N PHE A 436 -22.48 30.98 -27.19
CA PHE A 436 -23.76 30.48 -27.69
C PHE A 436 -23.75 30.25 -29.21
N LEU A 437 -23.16 31.17 -29.96
CA LEU A 437 -23.06 31.06 -31.42
C LEU A 437 -22.25 29.84 -31.82
N CYS A 438 -21.05 29.68 -31.24
CA CYS A 438 -20.18 28.55 -31.53
C CYS A 438 -20.82 27.21 -31.12
N ALA A 439 -21.37 27.10 -29.91
CA ALA A 439 -22.03 25.89 -29.46
C ALA A 439 -23.25 25.57 -30.33
N GLY A 440 -24.06 26.55 -30.67
CA GLY A 440 -25.25 26.41 -31.54
C GLY A 440 -24.88 25.95 -32.94
N LEU A 441 -23.86 26.54 -33.59
CA LEU A 441 -23.41 26.17 -34.92
C LEU A 441 -22.82 24.72 -34.92
N ILE A 442 -22.06 24.37 -33.91
CA ILE A 442 -21.49 23.02 -33.78
C ILE A 442 -22.61 21.99 -33.61
N LEU A 443 -23.62 22.26 -32.76
CA LEU A 443 -24.78 21.38 -32.57
C LEU A 443 -25.62 21.24 -33.82
N LEU A 444 -25.85 22.34 -34.59
CA LEU A 444 -26.58 22.34 -35.84
C LEU A 444 -25.84 21.49 -36.93
N ALA A 445 -24.53 21.69 -37.08
CA ALA A 445 -23.71 20.94 -38.00
C ALA A 445 -23.69 19.45 -37.67
N ALA A 446 -23.55 19.11 -36.37
CA ALA A 446 -23.59 17.74 -35.89
C ALA A 446 -24.97 17.09 -36.04
N GLY A 447 -26.05 17.77 -35.69
CA GLY A 447 -27.41 17.28 -35.87
C GLY A 447 -27.72 16.97 -37.33
N SER A 448 -27.32 17.85 -38.24
CA SER A 448 -27.52 17.63 -39.69
C SER A 448 -26.70 16.44 -40.23
N ARG A 449 -25.49 16.24 -39.72
CA ARG A 449 -24.65 15.10 -40.11
C ARG A 449 -25.17 13.79 -39.51
N TYR A 450 -25.61 13.83 -38.26
CA TYR A 450 -26.23 12.68 -37.58
C TYR A 450 -27.53 12.22 -38.26
N ALA A 451 -28.38 13.15 -38.62
CA ALA A 451 -29.61 12.87 -39.32
C ALA A 451 -29.37 12.22 -40.71
N ARG A 452 -28.28 12.60 -41.39
CA ARG A 452 -27.87 11.96 -42.67
C ARG A 452 -27.37 10.50 -42.46
N LEU A 453 -26.63 10.26 -41.37
CA LEU A 453 -26.11 8.91 -41.08
C LEU A 453 -27.20 7.93 -40.62
N LEU A 454 -28.33 8.41 -40.07
CA LEU A 454 -29.46 7.57 -39.70
C LEU A 454 -30.35 7.23 -40.90
N LYS A 455 -30.24 7.97 -42.02
CA LYS A 455 -30.96 7.69 -43.29
C LYS A 455 -30.19 6.79 -44.25
N ALA A 456 -28.91 6.60 -44.05
CA ALA A 456 -28.03 5.68 -44.79
C ALA A 456 -27.90 4.35 -44.06
#